data_44bda7edada07ebe0e3fb1cce9866b65
#
_entry.id   44bda7edada07ebe0e3fb1cce9866b65
#
_cell.length_a   1.000
_cell.length_b   1.000
_cell.length_c   1.000
_cell.angle_alpha   90.00
_cell.angle_beta   90.00
_cell.angle_gamma   90.00
#
_symmetry.space_group_name_H-M   'P 1'
#
loop_
_entity.id
_entity.type
_entity.pdbx_description
1 polymer ?
#
loop_
_entity_poly.entity_id
_entity_poly.type
_entity_poly.pdbx_seq_one_letter_code
_entity_poly.pdbx_strand_id
1 'polypeptide(L)'
;EFHAHALGFATRVSQEGDPKRSCADMTVTHPDPKGFLAGFRDQIAHRSKNLVAPERCLVSIEAACELPLSEGLAQEKAGFAELLDTPQSRAGRHLFFAERECNKVPGVTRADRPRDIASVAVIGAGTMGRGIAIAFLQAGYPVTLLETTQGALEQGLEKVREHFQRAAQKGRLSADRADAIAANATGTLSYADPVSYTHLRAHET
;
A
#
# COMPACT_ATOMS: atom_id res chain seq x y z
N GLU A 1 21.32 -12.54 19.47
CA GLU A 1 21.55 -11.12 19.77
C GLU A 1 20.39 -10.45 20.50
N PHE A 2 19.14 -10.47 19.96
CA PHE A 2 17.99 -9.82 20.58
C PHE A 2 17.73 -10.27 22.03
N HIS A 3 17.76 -11.58 22.30
CA HIS A 3 17.51 -12.13 23.62
C HIS A 3 18.54 -11.66 24.65
N ALA A 4 19.82 -11.63 24.28
CA ALA A 4 20.89 -11.14 25.15
C ALA A 4 20.73 -9.65 25.48
N HIS A 5 20.36 -8.82 24.48
CA HIS A 5 20.10 -7.39 24.69
C HIS A 5 18.89 -7.14 25.58
N ALA A 6 17.80 -7.88 25.37
CA ALA A 6 16.59 -7.77 26.20
C ALA A 6 16.86 -8.16 27.64
N LEU A 7 17.62 -9.24 27.87
CA LEU A 7 17.99 -9.70 29.20
C LEU A 7 18.94 -8.70 29.88
N GLY A 8 19.92 -8.18 29.16
CA GLY A 8 20.84 -7.14 29.66
C GLY A 8 20.09 -5.85 30.05
N PHE A 9 19.13 -5.41 29.23
CA PHE A 9 18.29 -4.27 29.55
C PHE A 9 17.45 -4.52 30.81
N ALA A 10 16.77 -5.66 30.91
CA ALA A 10 15.94 -5.99 32.07
C ALA A 10 16.78 -6.09 33.36
N THR A 11 17.97 -6.69 33.29
CA THR A 11 18.89 -6.78 34.42
C THR A 11 19.35 -5.39 34.88
N ARG A 12 19.72 -4.51 33.95
CA ARG A 12 20.11 -3.16 34.25
C ARG A 12 18.98 -2.38 34.95
N VAL A 13 17.78 -2.38 34.38
CA VAL A 13 16.62 -1.70 34.95
C VAL A 13 16.27 -2.23 36.35
N SER A 14 16.42 -3.55 36.58
CA SER A 14 16.18 -4.17 37.88
C SER A 14 17.23 -3.77 38.93
N GLN A 15 18.49 -3.56 38.52
CA GLN A 15 19.61 -3.23 39.43
C GLN A 15 19.71 -1.72 39.70
N GLU A 16 19.49 -0.90 38.70
CA GLU A 16 19.62 0.56 38.78
C GLU A 16 18.38 1.23 39.39
N GLY A 17 17.28 0.50 39.57
CA GLY A 17 16.07 1.05 40.15
C GLY A 17 15.46 2.18 39.32
N ASP A 18 15.48 2.03 37.98
CA ASP A 18 14.96 3.03 37.05
C ASP A 18 13.52 3.44 37.45
N PRO A 19 13.23 4.71 37.63
CA PRO A 19 11.91 5.17 38.04
C PRO A 19 10.85 4.69 37.04
N LYS A 20 9.74 4.17 37.53
CA LYS A 20 8.61 3.78 36.67
C LYS A 20 8.20 4.98 35.84
N ARG A 21 8.44 4.91 34.54
CA ARG A 21 7.98 5.93 33.59
C ARG A 21 6.50 5.66 33.28
N SER A 22 5.66 6.63 33.56
CA SER A 22 4.24 6.58 33.21
C SER A 22 3.99 7.46 32.00
N CYS A 23 3.31 6.94 30.98
CA CYS A 23 2.85 7.77 29.87
C CYS A 23 1.87 8.86 30.30
N ALA A 24 1.23 8.69 31.48
CA ALA A 24 0.34 9.70 32.04
C ALA A 24 1.06 10.99 32.43
N ASP A 25 2.36 10.90 32.74
CA ASP A 25 3.18 12.03 33.17
C ASP A 25 3.93 12.69 31.99
N MET A 26 3.75 12.16 30.77
CA MET A 26 4.38 12.70 29.57
C MET A 26 3.49 13.76 28.95
N THR A 27 4.09 14.90 28.61
CA THR A 27 3.42 15.99 27.90
C THR A 27 3.94 16.14 26.48
N VAL A 28 3.08 16.59 25.57
CA VAL A 28 3.48 16.91 24.18
C VAL A 28 4.34 18.18 24.20
N THR A 29 5.54 18.09 23.65
CA THR A 29 6.53 19.19 23.64
C THR A 29 6.59 19.96 22.30
N HIS A 30 5.64 19.72 21.39
CA HIS A 30 5.59 20.45 20.13
C HIS A 30 5.28 21.94 20.35
N PRO A 31 6.00 22.88 19.72
CA PRO A 31 5.82 24.33 19.97
C PRO A 31 4.45 24.85 19.52
N ASP A 32 3.87 24.27 18.46
CA ASP A 32 2.54 24.60 17.94
C ASP A 32 1.79 23.34 17.50
N PRO A 33 1.20 22.57 18.42
CA PRO A 33 0.45 21.36 18.05
C PRO A 33 -0.77 21.67 17.18
N LYS A 34 -1.46 22.77 17.44
CA LYS A 34 -2.68 23.16 16.71
C LYS A 34 -2.39 23.49 15.24
N GLY A 35 -1.39 24.33 14.99
CA GLY A 35 -0.96 24.66 13.64
C GLY A 35 -0.46 23.45 12.87
N PHE A 36 0.30 22.56 13.54
CA PHE A 36 0.74 21.31 12.95
C PHE A 36 -0.44 20.42 12.53
N LEU A 37 -1.42 20.21 13.41
CA LEU A 37 -2.58 19.36 13.12
C LEU A 37 -3.49 19.96 12.06
N ALA A 38 -3.65 21.29 12.03
CA ALA A 38 -4.37 21.98 10.96
C ALA A 38 -3.70 21.74 9.59
N GLY A 39 -2.38 21.95 9.49
CA GLY A 39 -1.62 21.68 8.27
C GLY A 39 -1.66 20.21 7.85
N PHE A 40 -1.63 19.28 8.80
CA PHE A 40 -1.76 17.85 8.52
C PHE A 40 -3.16 17.50 8.01
N ARG A 41 -4.21 18.10 8.56
CA ARG A 41 -5.61 17.97 8.09
C ARG A 41 -5.72 18.34 6.62
N ASP A 42 -5.09 19.44 6.20
CA ASP A 42 -5.04 19.88 4.80
C ASP A 42 -4.29 18.88 3.90
N GLN A 43 -3.16 18.35 4.37
CA GLN A 43 -2.38 17.36 3.62
C GLN A 43 -3.17 16.08 3.34
N ILE A 44 -3.97 15.61 4.30
CA ILE A 44 -4.74 14.37 4.13
C ILE A 44 -6.11 14.61 3.49
N ALA A 45 -6.58 15.83 3.34
CA ALA A 45 -7.94 16.18 2.91
C ALA A 45 -8.40 15.43 1.64
N HIS A 46 -7.52 15.30 0.64
CA HIS A 46 -7.84 14.58 -0.59
C HIS A 46 -7.99 13.06 -0.36
N ARG A 47 -7.15 12.46 0.50
CA ARG A 47 -7.15 11.00 0.78
C ARG A 47 -8.24 10.62 1.76
N SER A 48 -8.57 11.51 2.67
CA SER A 48 -9.60 11.30 3.71
C SER A 48 -11.00 11.76 3.28
N LYS A 49 -11.14 12.22 2.03
CA LYS A 49 -12.43 12.69 1.51
C LYS A 49 -13.54 11.65 1.73
N ASN A 50 -14.60 12.06 2.38
CA ASN A 50 -15.75 11.22 2.76
C ASN A 50 -15.44 10.10 3.78
N LEU A 51 -14.27 10.11 4.44
CA LEU A 51 -13.94 9.21 5.53
C LEU A 51 -14.11 9.94 6.87
N VAL A 52 -14.77 9.30 7.83
CA VAL A 52 -15.02 9.88 9.17
C VAL A 52 -13.86 9.58 10.13
N ALA A 53 -13.27 8.40 10.03
CA ALA A 53 -12.25 7.94 10.95
C ALA A 53 -10.99 8.83 11.01
N PRO A 54 -10.42 9.35 9.92
CA PRO A 54 -9.25 10.22 9.99
C PRO A 54 -9.48 11.48 10.82
N GLU A 55 -10.65 12.11 10.71
CA GLU A 55 -11.00 13.29 11.51
C GLU A 55 -11.14 12.93 12.99
N ARG A 56 -11.76 11.80 13.32
CA ARG A 56 -11.85 11.33 14.71
C ARG A 56 -10.48 11.02 15.32
N CYS A 57 -9.55 10.50 14.54
CA CYS A 57 -8.15 10.31 14.96
C CYS A 57 -7.49 11.66 15.29
N LEU A 58 -7.68 12.68 14.44
CA LEU A 58 -7.13 14.01 14.69
C LEU A 58 -7.71 14.63 15.97
N VAL A 59 -9.02 14.53 16.19
CA VAL A 59 -9.67 14.99 17.42
C VAL A 59 -9.09 14.30 18.67
N SER A 60 -8.80 12.99 18.58
CA SER A 60 -8.17 12.27 19.70
C SER A 60 -6.73 12.73 19.96
N ILE A 61 -5.98 13.06 18.90
CA ILE A 61 -4.62 13.61 19.02
C ILE A 61 -4.66 15.03 19.59
N GLU A 62 -5.61 15.87 19.18
CA GLU A 62 -5.82 17.20 19.78
C GLU A 62 -6.12 17.09 21.28
N ALA A 63 -7.00 16.16 21.66
CA ALA A 63 -7.30 15.88 23.06
C ALA A 63 -6.06 15.44 23.86
N ALA A 64 -5.20 14.61 23.26
CA ALA A 64 -3.95 14.19 23.90
C ALA A 64 -2.95 15.34 24.10
N CYS A 65 -3.05 16.40 23.32
CA CYS A 65 -2.22 17.61 23.49
C CYS A 65 -2.77 18.57 24.55
N GLU A 66 -4.07 18.55 24.83
CA GLU A 66 -4.76 19.59 25.59
C GLU A 66 -5.34 19.10 26.93
N LEU A 67 -5.67 17.81 27.01
CA LEU A 67 -6.39 17.24 28.15
C LEU A 67 -5.50 16.33 29.01
N PRO A 68 -5.84 16.14 30.29
CA PRO A 68 -5.27 15.05 31.08
C PRO A 68 -5.51 13.71 30.44
N LEU A 69 -4.57 12.76 30.60
CA LEU A 69 -4.63 11.46 29.94
C LEU A 69 -5.98 10.74 30.11
N SER A 70 -6.56 10.78 31.31
CA SER A 70 -7.84 10.12 31.61
C SER A 70 -9.01 10.70 30.81
N GLU A 71 -9.03 12.01 30.59
CA GLU A 71 -10.06 12.69 29.82
C GLU A 71 -9.86 12.45 28.31
N GLY A 72 -8.61 12.54 27.83
CA GLY A 72 -8.26 12.23 26.45
C GLY A 72 -8.62 10.79 26.07
N LEU A 73 -8.32 9.81 26.92
CA LEU A 73 -8.71 8.41 26.73
C LEU A 73 -10.23 8.20 26.74
N ALA A 74 -10.96 8.93 27.58
CA ALA A 74 -12.42 8.86 27.60
C ALA A 74 -13.02 9.38 26.29
N GLN A 75 -12.48 10.47 25.75
CA GLN A 75 -12.88 11.04 24.47
C GLN A 75 -12.53 10.11 23.30
N GLU A 76 -11.33 9.53 23.28
CA GLU A 76 -10.92 8.54 22.27
C GLU A 76 -11.85 7.33 22.27
N LYS A 77 -12.15 6.78 23.46
CA LYS A 77 -13.06 5.64 23.61
C LYS A 77 -14.47 5.94 23.08
N ALA A 78 -15.00 7.14 23.35
CA ALA A 78 -16.29 7.57 22.81
C ALA A 78 -16.26 7.67 21.29
N GLY A 79 -15.24 8.32 20.72
CA GLY A 79 -15.04 8.44 19.27
C GLY A 79 -14.87 7.09 18.58
N PHE A 80 -14.14 6.16 19.19
CA PHE A 80 -14.01 4.79 18.68
C PHE A 80 -15.35 4.05 18.66
N ALA A 81 -16.15 4.16 19.73
CA ALA A 81 -17.46 3.52 19.81
C ALA A 81 -18.41 4.04 18.71
N GLU A 82 -18.42 5.36 18.47
CA GLU A 82 -19.19 5.95 17.37
C GLU A 82 -18.77 5.39 16.00
N LEU A 83 -17.45 5.27 15.76
CA LEU A 83 -16.91 4.78 14.48
C LEU A 83 -17.23 3.31 14.25
N LEU A 84 -17.24 2.49 15.30
CA LEU A 84 -17.38 1.03 15.20
C LEU A 84 -18.68 0.63 14.52
N ASP A 85 -19.78 1.35 14.73
CA ASP A 85 -21.10 1.07 14.19
C ASP A 85 -21.37 1.74 12.84
N THR A 86 -20.42 2.50 12.31
CA THR A 86 -20.60 3.15 11.00
C THR A 86 -20.64 2.16 9.84
N PRO A 87 -21.37 2.49 8.75
CA PRO A 87 -21.31 1.70 7.51
C PRO A 87 -19.89 1.55 6.98
N GLN A 88 -19.05 2.58 7.10
CA GLN A 88 -17.65 2.54 6.67
C GLN A 88 -16.85 1.50 7.45
N SER A 89 -17.01 1.43 8.76
CA SER A 89 -16.35 0.44 9.60
C SER A 89 -16.79 -0.99 9.23
N ARG A 90 -18.09 -1.20 9.01
CA ARG A 90 -18.60 -2.51 8.56
C ARG A 90 -18.04 -2.90 7.20
N ALA A 91 -18.02 -1.98 6.24
CA ALA A 91 -17.44 -2.21 4.92
C ALA A 91 -15.95 -2.52 4.97
N GLY A 92 -15.18 -1.75 5.77
CA GLY A 92 -13.75 -1.99 5.94
C GLY A 92 -13.44 -3.36 6.54
N ARG A 93 -14.19 -3.77 7.57
CA ARG A 93 -14.06 -5.12 8.16
C ARG A 93 -14.43 -6.21 7.15
N HIS A 94 -15.49 -6.00 6.37
CA HIS A 94 -15.88 -6.96 5.32
C HIS A 94 -14.76 -7.14 4.29
N LEU A 95 -14.21 -6.04 3.76
CA LEU A 95 -13.10 -6.11 2.81
C LEU A 95 -11.87 -6.81 3.39
N PHE A 96 -11.52 -6.49 4.64
CA PHE A 96 -10.37 -7.12 5.30
C PHE A 96 -10.49 -8.64 5.39
N PHE A 97 -11.69 -9.15 5.72
CA PHE A 97 -11.91 -10.60 5.76
C PHE A 97 -12.05 -11.21 4.36
N ALA A 98 -12.68 -10.50 3.41
CA ALA A 98 -12.81 -10.95 2.04
C ALA A 98 -11.43 -11.12 1.37
N GLU A 99 -10.53 -10.16 1.51
CA GLU A 99 -9.15 -10.26 1.00
C GLU A 99 -8.39 -11.45 1.60
N ARG A 100 -8.56 -11.70 2.89
CA ARG A 100 -7.97 -12.88 3.54
C ARG A 100 -8.54 -14.18 3.04
N GLU A 101 -9.84 -14.23 2.78
CA GLU A 101 -10.51 -15.43 2.28
C GLU A 101 -10.12 -15.73 0.83
N CYS A 102 -9.96 -14.71 -0.02
CA CYS A 102 -9.47 -14.87 -1.40
C CYS A 102 -8.08 -15.52 -1.47
N ASN A 103 -7.26 -15.38 -0.43
CA ASN A 103 -5.95 -16.02 -0.37
C ASN A 103 -6.00 -17.50 0.05
N LYS A 104 -7.18 -18.02 0.42
CA LYS A 104 -7.37 -19.43 0.79
C LYS A 104 -7.87 -20.21 -0.42
N VAL A 105 -6.97 -20.83 -1.15
CA VAL A 105 -7.33 -21.68 -2.29
C VAL A 105 -7.58 -23.11 -1.78
N PRO A 106 -8.79 -23.69 -2.00
CA PRO A 106 -9.06 -25.06 -1.60
C PRO A 106 -8.06 -26.03 -2.22
N GLY A 107 -7.50 -26.93 -1.40
CA GLY A 107 -6.52 -27.91 -1.85
C GLY A 107 -5.08 -27.39 -1.96
N VAL A 108 -4.83 -26.11 -1.74
CA VAL A 108 -3.48 -25.54 -1.69
C VAL A 108 -3.09 -25.29 -0.24
N THR A 109 -1.92 -25.78 0.14
CA THR A 109 -1.35 -25.67 1.48
C THR A 109 -0.09 -24.82 1.47
N ARG A 110 0.44 -24.47 2.64
CA ARG A 110 1.75 -23.77 2.74
C ARG A 110 2.94 -24.60 2.25
N ALA A 111 2.77 -25.93 2.12
CA ALA A 111 3.79 -26.82 1.57
C ALA A 111 3.86 -26.77 0.04
N ASP A 112 2.78 -26.34 -0.60
CA ASP A 112 2.73 -26.21 -2.05
C ASP A 112 3.52 -24.95 -2.46
N ARG A 113 4.53 -25.17 -3.29
CA ARG A 113 5.34 -24.06 -3.80
C ARG A 113 4.76 -23.59 -5.14
N PRO A 114 4.50 -22.30 -5.32
CA PRO A 114 4.17 -21.75 -6.63
C PRO A 114 5.35 -21.95 -7.60
N ARG A 115 5.07 -22.01 -8.88
CA ARG A 115 6.13 -21.97 -9.89
C ARG A 115 6.87 -20.63 -9.83
N ASP A 116 8.17 -20.67 -10.07
CA ASP A 116 8.93 -19.45 -10.26
C ASP A 116 8.50 -18.80 -11.59
N ILE A 117 8.00 -17.58 -11.51
CA ILE A 117 7.60 -16.79 -12.68
C ILE A 117 8.75 -15.86 -13.01
N ALA A 118 9.40 -16.10 -14.17
CA ALA A 118 10.51 -15.29 -14.64
C ALA A 118 10.06 -14.13 -15.55
N SER A 119 8.97 -14.30 -16.28
CA SER A 119 8.44 -13.33 -17.24
C SER A 119 6.95 -13.57 -17.47
N VAL A 120 6.23 -12.55 -17.95
CA VAL A 120 4.78 -12.58 -18.18
C VAL A 120 4.47 -12.15 -19.60
N ALA A 121 3.56 -12.87 -20.27
CA ALA A 121 2.98 -12.43 -21.53
C ALA A 121 1.53 -12.00 -21.32
N VAL A 122 1.16 -10.83 -21.84
CA VAL A 122 -0.21 -10.29 -21.79
C VAL A 122 -0.76 -10.24 -23.21
N ILE A 123 -1.86 -10.95 -23.44
CA ILE A 123 -2.54 -11.00 -24.72
C ILE A 123 -3.57 -9.89 -24.79
N GLY A 124 -3.37 -8.96 -25.71
CA GLY A 124 -4.14 -7.73 -25.87
C GLY A 124 -3.51 -6.54 -25.15
N ALA A 125 -3.18 -5.48 -25.89
CA ALA A 125 -2.62 -4.23 -25.38
C ALA A 125 -3.67 -3.11 -25.24
N GLY A 126 -4.96 -3.47 -25.10
CA GLY A 126 -6.06 -2.57 -24.79
C GLY A 126 -5.94 -1.95 -23.39
N THR A 127 -7.00 -1.30 -22.93
CA THR A 127 -6.99 -0.60 -21.62
C THR A 127 -6.66 -1.53 -20.46
N MET A 128 -7.28 -2.72 -20.41
CA MET A 128 -7.02 -3.70 -19.35
C MET A 128 -5.64 -4.33 -19.47
N GLY A 129 -5.25 -4.77 -20.68
CA GLY A 129 -3.94 -5.41 -20.89
C GLY A 129 -2.77 -4.50 -20.52
N ARG A 130 -2.86 -3.22 -20.86
CA ARG A 130 -1.88 -2.21 -20.42
C ARG A 130 -1.82 -2.08 -18.90
N GLY A 131 -2.98 -2.05 -18.23
CA GLY A 131 -3.04 -1.99 -16.76
C GLY A 131 -2.39 -3.21 -16.11
N ILE A 132 -2.64 -4.41 -16.63
CA ILE A 132 -2.03 -5.66 -16.19
C ILE A 132 -0.51 -5.62 -16.42
N ALA A 133 -0.07 -5.22 -17.61
CA ALA A 133 1.35 -5.09 -17.94
C ALA A 133 2.07 -4.13 -16.99
N ILE A 134 1.49 -2.95 -16.72
CA ILE A 134 2.04 -1.97 -15.79
C ILE A 134 2.18 -2.57 -14.39
N ALA A 135 1.19 -3.32 -13.91
CA ALA A 135 1.24 -3.95 -12.59
C ALA A 135 2.40 -4.95 -12.47
N PHE A 136 2.61 -5.80 -13.49
CA PHE A 136 3.73 -6.75 -13.50
C PHE A 136 5.09 -6.06 -13.65
N LEU A 137 5.19 -5.05 -14.48
CA LEU A 137 6.41 -4.25 -14.63
C LEU A 137 6.79 -3.55 -13.30
N GLN A 138 5.81 -3.01 -12.58
CA GLN A 138 6.02 -2.43 -11.25
C GLN A 138 6.47 -3.47 -10.22
N ALA A 139 6.00 -4.71 -10.36
CA ALA A 139 6.43 -5.83 -9.52
C ALA A 139 7.81 -6.40 -9.93
N GLY A 140 8.43 -5.86 -10.99
CA GLY A 140 9.78 -6.23 -11.43
C GLY A 140 9.83 -7.36 -12.45
N TYR A 141 8.70 -7.79 -13.01
CA TYR A 141 8.66 -8.83 -14.06
C TYR A 141 8.81 -8.22 -15.43
N PRO A 142 9.64 -8.79 -16.32
CA PRO A 142 9.61 -8.51 -17.75
C PRO A 142 8.26 -8.90 -18.34
N VAL A 143 7.71 -8.05 -19.20
CA VAL A 143 6.39 -8.26 -19.80
C VAL A 143 6.48 -8.20 -21.32
N THR A 144 5.88 -9.18 -22.00
CA THR A 144 5.66 -9.17 -23.44
C THR A 144 4.19 -8.92 -23.74
N LEU A 145 3.89 -7.85 -24.44
CA LEU A 145 2.55 -7.56 -24.97
C LEU A 145 2.38 -8.24 -26.32
N LEU A 146 1.32 -8.98 -26.50
CA LEU A 146 0.94 -9.59 -27.77
C LEU A 146 -0.29 -8.89 -28.32
N GLU A 147 -0.23 -8.51 -29.59
CA GLU A 147 -1.34 -7.90 -30.32
C GLU A 147 -1.51 -8.48 -31.72
N THR A 148 -2.65 -8.22 -32.32
CA THR A 148 -2.95 -8.70 -33.66
C THR A 148 -2.43 -7.79 -34.77
N THR A 149 -2.17 -6.52 -34.49
CA THR A 149 -1.69 -5.53 -35.43
C THR A 149 -0.53 -4.71 -34.84
N GLN A 150 0.41 -4.35 -35.71
CA GLN A 150 1.58 -3.56 -35.36
C GLN A 150 1.19 -2.19 -34.71
N GLY A 151 0.19 -1.51 -35.28
CA GLY A 151 -0.25 -0.20 -34.79
C GLY A 151 -0.85 -0.28 -33.38
N ALA A 152 -1.65 -1.31 -33.08
CA ALA A 152 -2.20 -1.52 -31.73
C ALA A 152 -1.10 -1.85 -30.72
N LEU A 153 -0.11 -2.65 -31.13
CA LEU A 153 1.04 -2.99 -30.32
C LEU A 153 1.88 -1.75 -29.93
N GLU A 154 2.25 -0.95 -30.94
CA GLU A 154 3.03 0.28 -30.74
C GLU A 154 2.30 1.26 -29.83
N GLN A 155 1.00 1.46 -30.05
CA GLN A 155 0.16 2.30 -29.19
C GLN A 155 0.11 1.77 -27.76
N GLY A 156 0.02 0.45 -27.60
CA GLY A 156 0.02 -0.20 -26.29
C GLY A 156 1.32 0.05 -25.53
N LEU A 157 2.46 -0.21 -26.17
CA LEU A 157 3.79 0.00 -25.59
C LEU A 157 4.04 1.49 -25.25
N GLU A 158 3.61 2.40 -26.12
CA GLU A 158 3.76 3.84 -25.88
C GLU A 158 2.96 4.28 -24.65
N LYS A 159 1.73 3.79 -24.48
CA LYS A 159 0.91 4.11 -23.31
C LYS A 159 1.49 3.54 -22.00
N VAL A 160 2.14 2.39 -22.04
CA VAL A 160 2.89 1.84 -20.90
C VAL A 160 4.06 2.76 -20.57
N ARG A 161 4.85 3.20 -21.56
CA ARG A 161 5.98 4.12 -21.38
C ARG A 161 5.51 5.46 -20.79
N GLU A 162 4.47 6.08 -21.37
CA GLU A 162 3.88 7.32 -20.87
C GLU A 162 3.44 7.21 -19.39
N HIS A 163 2.95 6.06 -18.95
CA HIS A 163 2.56 5.85 -17.55
C HIS A 163 3.74 6.05 -16.61
N PHE A 164 4.88 5.44 -16.89
CA PHE A 164 6.07 5.55 -16.05
C PHE A 164 6.70 6.95 -16.13
N GLN A 165 6.72 7.57 -17.31
CA GLN A 165 7.17 8.95 -17.46
C GLN A 165 6.33 9.94 -16.64
N ARG A 166 5.00 9.79 -16.65
CA ARG A 166 4.11 10.59 -15.80
C ARG A 166 4.35 10.35 -14.30
N ALA A 167 4.70 9.12 -13.91
CA ALA A 167 5.05 8.83 -12.52
C ALA A 167 6.36 9.54 -12.11
N ALA A 168 7.34 9.61 -13.00
CA ALA A 168 8.57 10.35 -12.79
C ALA A 168 8.32 11.87 -12.69
N GLN A 169 7.53 12.43 -13.61
CA GLN A 169 7.16 13.86 -13.57
C GLN A 169 6.43 14.27 -12.27
N LYS A 170 5.67 13.34 -11.67
CA LYS A 170 5.00 13.54 -10.38
C LYS A 170 5.89 13.26 -9.16
N GLY A 171 7.18 13.00 -9.38
CA GLY A 171 8.14 12.70 -8.30
C GLY A 171 7.91 11.36 -7.58
N ARG A 172 7.14 10.44 -8.17
CA ARG A 172 6.87 9.11 -7.60
C ARG A 172 7.97 8.09 -7.89
N LEU A 173 8.73 8.32 -8.96
CA LEU A 173 9.89 7.55 -9.40
C LEU A 173 10.98 8.51 -9.85
N SER A 174 12.26 8.07 -9.85
CA SER A 174 13.30 8.78 -10.59
C SER A 174 13.14 8.52 -12.10
N ALA A 175 13.63 9.43 -12.94
CA ALA A 175 13.57 9.29 -14.40
C ALA A 175 14.27 7.99 -14.85
N ASP A 176 15.49 7.73 -14.37
CA ASP A 176 16.26 6.53 -14.70
C ASP A 176 15.50 5.24 -14.36
N ARG A 177 14.81 5.22 -13.20
CA ARG A 177 14.02 4.07 -12.78
C ARG A 177 12.76 3.89 -13.62
N ALA A 178 12.11 4.97 -14.03
CA ALA A 178 10.96 4.92 -14.92
C ALA A 178 11.35 4.34 -16.29
N ASP A 179 12.47 4.77 -16.85
CA ASP A 179 12.98 4.29 -18.14
C ASP A 179 13.42 2.82 -18.05
N ALA A 180 14.11 2.43 -16.97
CA ALA A 180 14.52 1.05 -16.73
C ALA A 180 13.33 0.09 -16.61
N ILE A 181 12.24 0.50 -15.93
CA ILE A 181 11.02 -0.31 -15.83
C ILE A 181 10.32 -0.39 -17.20
N ALA A 182 10.20 0.72 -17.91
CA ALA A 182 9.56 0.75 -19.22
C ALA A 182 10.30 -0.07 -20.27
N ALA A 183 11.64 -0.16 -20.18
CA ALA A 183 12.47 -0.97 -21.06
C ALA A 183 12.22 -2.49 -20.92
N ASN A 184 11.66 -2.95 -19.81
CA ASN A 184 11.26 -4.34 -19.60
C ASN A 184 9.92 -4.71 -20.28
N ALA A 185 9.28 -3.77 -20.96
CA ALA A 185 8.10 -4.02 -21.79
C ALA A 185 8.55 -4.28 -23.24
N THR A 186 8.22 -5.45 -23.75
CA THR A 186 8.46 -5.84 -25.15
C THR A 186 7.13 -6.13 -25.84
N GLY A 187 7.16 -6.28 -27.17
CA GLY A 187 5.96 -6.56 -27.93
C GLY A 187 6.19 -7.62 -28.99
N THR A 188 5.13 -8.36 -29.33
CA THR A 188 5.11 -9.34 -30.42
C THR A 188 3.75 -9.40 -31.08
N LEU A 189 3.72 -9.83 -32.33
CA LEU A 189 2.51 -10.19 -33.10
C LEU A 189 2.34 -11.71 -33.22
N SER A 190 3.29 -12.49 -32.72
CA SER A 190 3.32 -13.93 -32.87
C SER A 190 2.97 -14.64 -31.57
N TYR A 191 1.98 -15.52 -31.61
CA TYR A 191 1.67 -16.42 -30.50
C TYR A 191 2.76 -17.44 -30.18
N ALA A 192 3.70 -17.67 -31.11
CA ALA A 192 4.80 -18.60 -30.89
C ALA A 192 5.85 -18.05 -29.91
N ASP A 193 6.01 -16.73 -29.85
CA ASP A 193 7.06 -16.11 -29.05
C ASP A 193 6.81 -16.27 -27.52
N PRO A 194 5.56 -16.15 -26.99
CA PRO A 194 5.28 -16.26 -25.57
C PRO A 194 5.12 -17.70 -25.05
N VAL A 195 5.45 -18.74 -25.82
CA VAL A 195 5.23 -20.15 -25.41
C VAL A 195 5.94 -20.54 -24.10
N SER A 196 7.01 -19.86 -23.74
CA SER A 196 7.76 -20.08 -22.49
C SER A 196 7.30 -19.20 -21.31
N TYR A 197 6.30 -18.33 -21.48
CA TYR A 197 5.84 -17.38 -20.48
C TYR A 197 4.60 -17.85 -19.73
N THR A 198 4.35 -17.25 -18.57
CA THR A 198 3.02 -17.32 -17.94
C THR A 198 2.07 -16.39 -18.68
N HIS A 199 0.97 -16.93 -19.22
CA HIS A 199 0.06 -16.18 -20.08
C HIS A 199 -1.13 -15.62 -19.29
N LEU A 200 -1.44 -14.34 -19.54
CA LEU A 200 -2.67 -13.69 -19.11
C LEU A 200 -3.40 -13.11 -20.33
N ARG A 201 -4.66 -13.45 -20.51
CA ARG A 201 -5.52 -12.87 -21.52
C ARG A 201 -6.40 -11.78 -20.87
N ALA A 202 -6.27 -10.55 -21.33
CA ALA A 202 -7.21 -9.49 -20.96
C ALA A 202 -8.50 -9.65 -21.76
N HIS A 203 -9.62 -9.85 -21.11
CA HIS A 203 -10.94 -9.78 -21.73
C HIS A 203 -11.46 -8.35 -21.56
N GLU A 204 -11.71 -7.69 -22.69
CA GLU A 204 -12.55 -6.51 -22.73
C GLU A 204 -14.01 -7.00 -22.91
N THR A 205 -14.86 -6.68 -21.94
CA THR A 205 -16.32 -6.85 -22.04
C THR A 205 -16.94 -5.62 -22.65
#